data_5178c24763a724b92fb397943b705605
#
_entry.id   5178c24763a724b92fb397943b705605
#
_cell.length_a   1.000
_cell.length_b   1.000
_cell.length_c   1.000
_cell.angle_alpha   90.00
_cell.angle_beta   90.00
_cell.angle_gamma   90.00
#
_symmetry.space_group_name_H-M   'P 1'
#
loop_
_entity.id
_entity.type
_entity.pdbx_description
1 polymer ?
#
loop_
_entity_poly.entity_id
_entity_poly.type
_entity_poly.pdbx_seq_one_letter_code
_entity_poly.pdbx_strand_id
1 'polypeptide(L)'
;IHFVDGVDENISIKQAWEIMKKNNVVTLPIASDGILKGLVTIGDISRSYFEVYDSNILSVAKTRFENIVDTLKAKVVTGDTTQIVDSGKVVIAAANPDLMEQFINKGDIVILGNRYEAQLCAIEMDARCIVICEGAAVSKTIIKVAQEKNCAIIVTDYDTYTVARLI
;
A
#
# COMPACT_ATOMS: atom_id res chain seq x y z
N ILE A 1 -15.74 4.41 32.25
CA ILE A 1 -15.47 3.33 31.29
C ILE A 1 -15.89 3.88 29.94
N HIS A 2 -14.93 4.04 29.01
CA HIS A 2 -15.25 4.40 27.63
C HIS A 2 -15.48 3.11 26.85
N PHE A 3 -16.67 2.97 26.28
CA PHE A 3 -16.97 1.90 25.34
C PHE A 3 -16.67 2.41 23.92
N VAL A 4 -15.92 1.64 23.17
CA VAL A 4 -15.69 1.88 21.74
C VAL A 4 -16.38 0.73 21.00
N ASP A 5 -17.16 1.07 19.99
CA ASP A 5 -17.77 0.08 19.13
C ASP A 5 -16.70 -0.77 18.44
N GLY A 6 -17.00 -2.03 18.20
CA GLY A 6 -16.12 -2.91 17.45
C GLY A 6 -15.93 -2.40 16.02
N VAL A 7 -14.72 -2.55 15.50
CA VAL A 7 -14.39 -2.20 14.12
C VAL A 7 -14.34 -3.44 13.25
N ASP A 8 -14.60 -3.27 11.96
CA ASP A 8 -14.53 -4.37 10.99
C ASP A 8 -13.09 -4.91 10.86
N GLU A 9 -12.96 -6.22 10.66
CA GLU A 9 -11.67 -6.89 10.51
C GLU A 9 -10.85 -6.45 9.28
N ASN A 10 -11.46 -5.76 8.33
CA ASN A 10 -10.84 -5.29 7.10
C ASN A 10 -10.29 -3.87 7.19
N ILE A 11 -10.37 -3.19 8.33
CA ILE A 11 -9.79 -1.84 8.46
C ILE A 11 -8.27 -1.91 8.43
N SER A 12 -7.63 -0.81 8.00
CA SER A 12 -6.18 -0.70 8.06
C SER A 12 -5.67 -0.48 9.50
N ILE A 13 -4.41 -0.85 9.76
CA ILE A 13 -3.74 -0.56 11.04
C ILE A 13 -3.76 0.95 11.33
N LYS A 14 -3.61 1.79 10.28
CA LYS A 14 -3.70 3.24 10.40
C LYS A 14 -5.09 3.70 10.87
N GLN A 15 -6.15 3.17 10.28
CA GLN A 15 -7.52 3.49 10.71
C GLN A 15 -7.76 3.04 12.14
N ALA A 16 -7.31 1.83 12.52
CA ALA A 16 -7.38 1.35 13.91
C ALA A 16 -6.66 2.31 14.87
N TRP A 17 -5.45 2.74 14.53
CA TRP A 17 -4.69 3.74 15.30
C TRP A 17 -5.43 5.07 15.44
N GLU A 18 -6.00 5.61 14.37
CA GLU A 18 -6.75 6.88 14.39
C GLU A 18 -7.99 6.78 15.30
N ILE A 19 -8.71 5.64 15.28
CA ILE A 19 -9.86 5.39 16.15
C ILE A 19 -9.41 5.31 17.61
N MET A 20 -8.34 4.57 17.92
CA MET A 20 -7.78 4.48 19.27
C MET A 20 -7.39 5.85 19.82
N LYS A 21 -6.68 6.63 19.01
CA LYS A 21 -6.25 7.98 19.38
C LYS A 21 -7.44 8.90 19.64
N LYS A 22 -8.43 8.90 18.73
CA LYS A 22 -9.64 9.74 18.85
C LYS A 22 -10.41 9.45 20.13
N ASN A 23 -10.52 8.15 20.50
CA ASN A 23 -11.30 7.71 21.65
C ASN A 23 -10.46 7.55 22.92
N ASN A 24 -9.14 7.83 22.86
CA ASN A 24 -8.20 7.67 23.97
C ASN A 24 -8.26 6.26 24.59
N VAL A 25 -8.27 5.23 23.75
CA VAL A 25 -8.26 3.82 24.15
C VAL A 25 -6.99 3.12 23.68
N VAL A 26 -6.59 2.08 24.42
CA VAL A 26 -5.37 1.29 24.12
C VAL A 26 -5.70 -0.07 23.52
N THR A 27 -6.99 -0.40 23.41
CA THR A 27 -7.47 -1.67 22.87
C THR A 27 -8.75 -1.39 22.07
N LEU A 28 -8.86 -2.05 20.91
CA LEU A 28 -9.99 -1.91 20.00
C LEU A 28 -10.54 -3.30 19.69
N PRO A 29 -11.86 -3.55 19.93
CA PRO A 29 -12.47 -4.80 19.52
C PRO A 29 -12.57 -4.91 18.00
N ILE A 30 -12.28 -6.09 17.47
CA ILE A 30 -12.51 -6.44 16.06
C ILE A 30 -13.77 -7.30 16.01
N ALA A 31 -14.75 -6.87 15.25
CA ALA A 31 -16.02 -7.58 15.12
C ALA A 31 -16.45 -7.66 13.65
N SER A 32 -17.08 -8.75 13.29
CA SER A 32 -17.71 -8.95 11.99
C SER A 32 -19.10 -9.56 12.23
N ASP A 33 -20.12 -9.02 11.59
CA ASP A 33 -21.52 -9.44 11.73
C ASP A 33 -22.01 -9.49 13.19
N GLY A 34 -21.54 -8.55 14.03
CA GLY A 34 -21.87 -8.49 15.44
C GLY A 34 -21.17 -9.52 16.33
N ILE A 35 -20.25 -10.31 15.78
CA ILE A 35 -19.48 -11.34 16.49
C ILE A 35 -18.06 -10.81 16.73
N LEU A 36 -17.62 -10.84 18.00
CA LEU A 36 -16.24 -10.51 18.36
C LEU A 36 -15.27 -11.53 17.75
N LYS A 37 -14.35 -11.05 16.94
CA LYS A 37 -13.30 -11.85 16.30
C LYS A 37 -11.97 -11.79 17.04
N GLY A 38 -11.69 -10.66 17.69
CA GLY A 38 -10.45 -10.46 18.40
C GLY A 38 -10.32 -9.05 18.97
N LEU A 39 -9.11 -8.75 19.42
CA LEU A 39 -8.74 -7.44 19.95
C LEU A 39 -7.45 -7.00 19.25
N VAL A 40 -7.36 -5.72 18.89
CA VAL A 40 -6.10 -5.10 18.54
C VAL A 40 -5.69 -4.12 19.63
N THR A 41 -4.42 -4.15 20.01
CA THR A 41 -3.85 -3.30 21.06
C THR A 41 -2.82 -2.33 20.50
N ILE A 42 -2.49 -1.30 21.27
CA ILE A 42 -1.31 -0.42 20.94
C ILE A 42 -0.04 -1.26 20.82
N GLY A 43 0.10 -2.33 21.64
CA GLY A 43 1.24 -3.24 21.56
C GLY A 43 1.34 -3.93 20.20
N ASP A 44 0.23 -4.38 19.61
CA ASP A 44 0.19 -5.00 18.29
C ASP A 44 0.57 -3.99 17.20
N ILE A 45 0.03 -2.77 17.29
CA ILE A 45 0.38 -1.69 16.36
C ILE A 45 1.86 -1.33 16.48
N SER A 46 2.40 -1.19 17.70
CA SER A 46 3.81 -0.88 17.92
C SER A 46 4.71 -1.99 17.37
N ARG A 47 4.34 -3.26 17.58
CA ARG A 47 5.08 -4.40 17.04
C ARG A 47 5.13 -4.35 15.52
N SER A 48 4.03 -4.05 14.84
CA SER A 48 4.00 -3.93 13.38
C SER A 48 4.94 -2.85 12.83
N TYR A 49 5.28 -1.84 13.61
CA TYR A 49 6.25 -0.81 13.23
C TYR A 49 7.71 -1.18 13.51
N PHE A 50 7.97 -2.00 14.52
CA PHE A 50 9.33 -2.34 14.97
C PHE A 50 9.83 -3.68 14.42
N GLU A 51 8.94 -4.56 14.00
CA GLU A 51 9.35 -5.80 13.33
C GLU A 51 9.80 -5.49 11.90
N VAL A 52 10.89 -6.13 11.49
CA VAL A 52 11.36 -6.09 10.10
C VAL A 52 10.63 -7.16 9.33
N TYR A 53 9.75 -6.74 8.45
CA TYR A 53 9.02 -7.64 7.56
C TYR A 53 9.71 -7.77 6.20
N ASP A 54 9.55 -8.92 5.57
CA ASP A 54 9.95 -9.12 4.19
C ASP A 54 9.13 -8.23 3.25
N SER A 55 9.71 -7.87 2.12
CA SER A 55 9.05 -7.01 1.13
C SER A 55 7.75 -7.59 0.55
N ASN A 56 7.45 -8.87 0.79
CA ASN A 56 6.22 -9.54 0.38
C ASN A 56 5.11 -9.51 1.46
N ILE A 57 5.29 -8.77 2.56
CA ILE A 57 4.35 -8.76 3.68
C ILE A 57 2.92 -8.45 3.27
N LEU A 58 2.72 -7.53 2.32
CA LEU A 58 1.39 -7.15 1.85
C LEU A 58 0.66 -8.30 1.19
N SER A 59 1.37 -9.13 0.43
CA SER A 59 0.77 -10.31 -0.22
C SER A 59 0.55 -11.46 0.76
N VAL A 60 1.44 -11.65 1.71
CA VAL A 60 1.28 -12.63 2.80
C VAL A 60 0.08 -12.30 3.67
N ALA A 61 -0.09 -11.02 4.02
CA ALA A 61 -1.23 -10.53 4.80
C ALA A 61 -2.53 -10.41 3.99
N LYS A 62 -2.48 -10.66 2.67
CA LYS A 62 -3.62 -10.47 1.73
C LYS A 62 -4.24 -9.08 1.88
N THR A 63 -3.38 -8.06 1.88
CA THR A 63 -3.77 -6.68 2.12
C THR A 63 -4.75 -6.19 1.05
N ARG A 64 -5.82 -5.53 1.46
CA ARG A 64 -6.73 -4.84 0.52
C ARG A 64 -6.00 -3.67 -0.11
N PHE A 65 -6.05 -3.55 -1.42
CA PHE A 65 -5.35 -2.46 -2.12
C PHE A 65 -5.87 -1.08 -1.70
N GLU A 66 -7.15 -0.96 -1.37
CA GLU A 66 -7.75 0.25 -0.82
C GLU A 66 -7.05 0.76 0.45
N ASN A 67 -6.60 -0.16 1.32
CA ASN A 67 -5.87 0.20 2.54
C ASN A 67 -4.51 0.84 2.21
N ILE A 68 -3.87 0.43 1.11
CA ILE A 68 -2.62 1.04 0.63
C ILE A 68 -2.91 2.47 0.15
N VAL A 69 -3.95 2.65 -0.66
CA VAL A 69 -4.38 3.96 -1.16
C VAL A 69 -4.66 4.92 0.00
N ASP A 70 -5.44 4.48 0.98
CA ASP A 70 -5.80 5.28 2.16
C ASP A 70 -4.58 5.62 3.03
N THR A 71 -3.73 4.62 3.30
CA THR A 71 -2.52 4.79 4.11
C THR A 71 -1.58 5.83 3.50
N LEU A 72 -1.40 5.76 2.19
CA LEU A 72 -0.56 6.69 1.44
C LEU A 72 -1.27 8.02 1.10
N LYS A 73 -2.54 8.18 1.45
CA LYS A 73 -3.37 9.30 1.00
C LYS A 73 -3.26 9.52 -0.50
N ALA A 74 -3.18 8.44 -1.23
CA ALA A 74 -2.87 8.46 -2.64
C ALA A 74 -4.10 8.76 -3.49
N LYS A 75 -3.88 9.42 -4.62
CA LYS A 75 -4.86 9.59 -5.69
C LYS A 75 -4.70 8.46 -6.70
N VAL A 76 -5.77 7.75 -6.98
CA VAL A 76 -5.80 6.76 -8.06
C VAL A 76 -5.88 7.46 -9.41
N VAL A 77 -4.90 7.21 -10.27
CA VAL A 77 -4.84 7.75 -11.63
C VAL A 77 -5.46 6.77 -12.61
N THR A 78 -5.17 5.49 -12.48
CA THR A 78 -5.76 4.40 -13.26
C THR A 78 -5.62 3.07 -12.52
N GLY A 79 -6.41 2.08 -12.93
CA GLY A 79 -6.38 0.71 -12.40
C GLY A 79 -7.47 0.42 -11.39
N ASP A 80 -7.66 -0.88 -11.12
CA ASP A 80 -8.62 -1.39 -10.14
C ASP A 80 -7.96 -1.52 -8.77
N THR A 81 -8.47 -0.80 -7.78
CA THR A 81 -7.98 -0.80 -6.39
C THR A 81 -8.86 -1.61 -5.44
N THR A 82 -9.90 -2.27 -5.94
CA THR A 82 -10.81 -3.09 -5.11
C THR A 82 -10.24 -4.48 -4.80
N GLN A 83 -9.15 -4.86 -5.46
CA GLN A 83 -8.53 -6.17 -5.36
C GLN A 83 -7.74 -6.35 -4.06
N ILE A 84 -7.49 -7.62 -3.73
CA ILE A 84 -6.56 -8.02 -2.68
C ILE A 84 -5.17 -8.18 -3.29
N VAL A 85 -4.14 -7.71 -2.59
CA VAL A 85 -2.74 -8.00 -2.91
C VAL A 85 -2.45 -9.42 -2.47
N ASP A 86 -2.41 -10.34 -3.40
CA ASP A 86 -2.27 -11.79 -3.18
C ASP A 86 -0.90 -12.35 -3.63
N SER A 87 -0.11 -11.52 -4.30
CA SER A 87 1.21 -11.88 -4.83
C SER A 87 2.07 -10.63 -5.03
N GLY A 88 3.36 -10.84 -5.24
CA GLY A 88 4.33 -9.78 -5.44
C GLY A 88 4.90 -9.21 -4.14
N LYS A 89 5.85 -8.33 -4.28
CA LYS A 89 6.54 -7.65 -3.19
C LYS A 89 6.56 -6.14 -3.41
N VAL A 90 6.92 -5.40 -2.38
CA VAL A 90 7.17 -3.95 -2.48
C VAL A 90 8.62 -3.73 -2.91
N VAL A 91 8.83 -2.92 -3.94
CA VAL A 91 10.14 -2.65 -4.53
C VAL A 91 10.34 -1.15 -4.67
N ILE A 92 11.51 -0.64 -4.29
CA ILE A 92 11.90 0.75 -4.56
C ILE A 92 12.73 0.77 -5.84
N ALA A 93 12.25 1.49 -6.85
CA ALA A 93 12.92 1.61 -8.16
C ALA A 93 14.05 2.67 -8.10
N ALA A 94 15.09 2.39 -7.33
CA ALA A 94 16.25 3.27 -7.15
C ALA A 94 17.43 2.94 -8.08
N ALA A 95 17.16 2.29 -9.22
CA ALA A 95 18.16 1.87 -10.18
C ALA A 95 17.87 2.40 -11.60
N ASN A 96 18.77 2.15 -12.55
CA ASN A 96 18.48 2.34 -13.96
C ASN A 96 17.56 1.19 -14.49
N PRO A 97 16.90 1.35 -15.65
CA PRO A 97 15.98 0.35 -16.18
C PRO A 97 16.61 -1.03 -16.38
N ASP A 98 17.82 -1.13 -16.91
CA ASP A 98 18.51 -2.41 -17.16
C ASP A 98 18.71 -3.24 -15.87
N LEU A 99 18.95 -2.55 -14.75
CA LEU A 99 19.07 -3.20 -13.46
C LEU A 99 17.69 -3.49 -12.84
N MET A 100 16.70 -2.60 -13.06
CA MET A 100 15.34 -2.79 -12.56
C MET A 100 14.69 -4.04 -13.12
N GLU A 101 14.92 -4.37 -14.40
CA GLU A 101 14.43 -5.59 -15.04
C GLU A 101 14.88 -6.88 -14.34
N GLN A 102 16.00 -6.84 -13.60
CA GLN A 102 16.53 -8.00 -12.91
C GLN A 102 15.83 -8.29 -11.57
N PHE A 103 15.13 -7.31 -10.97
CA PHE A 103 14.55 -7.50 -9.64
C PHE A 103 13.06 -7.15 -9.56
N ILE A 104 12.48 -6.49 -10.54
CA ILE A 104 11.02 -6.30 -10.62
C ILE A 104 10.39 -7.54 -11.23
N ASN A 105 9.36 -8.05 -10.58
CA ASN A 105 8.63 -9.21 -11.04
C ASN A 105 7.14 -8.89 -11.21
N LYS A 106 6.47 -9.76 -11.94
CA LYS A 106 5.03 -9.69 -12.11
C LYS A 106 4.30 -9.63 -10.76
N GLY A 107 3.41 -8.68 -10.65
CA GLY A 107 2.59 -8.50 -9.44
C GLY A 107 3.23 -7.62 -8.37
N ASP A 108 4.46 -7.15 -8.55
CA ASP A 108 5.14 -6.25 -7.60
C ASP A 108 4.44 -4.88 -7.51
N ILE A 109 4.56 -4.24 -6.35
CA ILE A 109 4.20 -2.85 -6.12
C ILE A 109 5.50 -2.04 -6.14
N VAL A 110 5.66 -1.15 -7.11
CA VAL A 110 6.92 -0.45 -7.36
C VAL A 110 6.81 1.01 -6.95
N ILE A 111 7.61 1.42 -5.96
CA ILE A 111 7.71 2.80 -5.48
C ILE A 111 8.75 3.53 -6.31
N LEU A 112 8.37 4.65 -6.92
CA LEU A 112 9.25 5.41 -7.80
C LEU A 112 8.82 6.89 -7.90
N GLY A 113 9.64 7.69 -8.56
CA GLY A 113 9.38 9.11 -8.79
C GLY A 113 8.98 9.40 -10.24
N ASN A 114 9.43 10.54 -10.74
CA ASN A 114 9.01 11.10 -12.03
C ASN A 114 9.83 10.63 -13.26
N ARG A 115 10.75 9.70 -13.09
CA ARG A 115 11.56 9.21 -14.24
C ARG A 115 10.72 8.35 -15.17
N TYR A 116 10.52 8.84 -16.39
CA TYR A 116 9.68 8.20 -17.41
C TYR A 116 10.11 6.75 -17.70
N GLU A 117 11.41 6.52 -17.88
CA GLU A 117 11.99 5.22 -18.21
C GLU A 117 11.77 4.21 -17.07
N ALA A 118 11.86 4.67 -15.82
CA ALA A 118 11.61 3.81 -14.67
C ALA A 118 10.12 3.43 -14.54
N GLN A 119 9.22 4.37 -14.82
CA GLN A 119 7.78 4.11 -14.85
C GLN A 119 7.43 3.09 -15.94
N LEU A 120 7.95 3.30 -17.14
CA LEU A 120 7.73 2.40 -18.27
C LEU A 120 8.28 1.00 -18.00
N CYS A 121 9.52 0.91 -17.52
CA CYS A 121 10.15 -0.37 -17.17
C CYS A 121 9.30 -1.15 -16.15
N ALA A 122 8.87 -0.53 -15.06
CA ALA A 122 8.05 -1.21 -14.05
C ALA A 122 6.74 -1.75 -14.63
N ILE A 123 6.08 -0.98 -15.52
CA ILE A 123 4.84 -1.41 -16.17
C ILE A 123 5.11 -2.57 -17.14
N GLU A 124 6.17 -2.51 -17.94
CA GLU A 124 6.54 -3.56 -18.90
C GLU A 124 6.93 -4.87 -18.21
N MET A 125 7.45 -4.80 -16.97
CA MET A 125 7.73 -5.95 -16.12
C MET A 125 6.47 -6.53 -15.43
N ASP A 126 5.27 -6.12 -15.87
CA ASP A 126 3.97 -6.54 -15.34
C ASP A 126 3.80 -6.26 -13.83
N ALA A 127 4.34 -5.14 -13.33
CA ALA A 127 4.05 -4.69 -11.99
C ALA A 127 2.53 -4.52 -11.78
N ARG A 128 2.03 -4.91 -10.62
CA ARG A 128 0.61 -4.71 -10.25
C ARG A 128 0.28 -3.23 -10.11
N CYS A 129 1.21 -2.49 -9.55
CA CYS A 129 1.04 -1.07 -9.28
C CYS A 129 2.36 -0.33 -9.32
N ILE A 130 2.32 0.91 -9.81
CA ILE A 130 3.38 1.89 -9.58
C ILE A 130 2.86 2.98 -8.64
N VAL A 131 3.65 3.28 -7.60
CA VAL A 131 3.39 4.35 -6.62
C VAL A 131 4.29 5.52 -6.97
N ILE A 132 3.70 6.58 -7.47
CA ILE A 132 4.41 7.82 -7.85
C ILE A 132 4.47 8.74 -6.63
N CYS A 133 5.68 9.04 -6.17
CA CYS A 133 5.95 9.90 -5.02
C CYS A 133 5.98 11.39 -5.38
N GLU A 134 5.90 12.24 -4.32
CA GLU A 134 6.08 13.70 -4.40
C GLU A 134 5.07 14.41 -5.31
N GLY A 135 3.88 13.86 -5.47
CA GLY A 135 2.82 14.45 -6.31
C GLY A 135 3.20 14.59 -7.78
N ALA A 136 4.20 13.83 -8.25
CA ALA A 136 4.72 13.98 -9.60
C ALA A 136 3.66 13.67 -10.66
N ALA A 137 3.68 14.45 -11.74
CA ALA A 137 2.75 14.27 -12.84
C ALA A 137 3.07 13.01 -13.65
N VAL A 138 2.03 12.30 -14.07
CA VAL A 138 2.14 11.11 -14.91
C VAL A 138 1.72 11.46 -16.34
N SER A 139 2.54 11.09 -17.32
CA SER A 139 2.24 11.37 -18.72
C SER A 139 1.08 10.53 -19.25
N LYS A 140 0.33 11.06 -20.23
CA LYS A 140 -0.75 10.34 -20.88
C LYS A 140 -0.29 9.01 -21.51
N THR A 141 0.93 8.97 -22.00
CA THR A 141 1.53 7.75 -22.58
C THR A 141 1.70 6.67 -21.51
N ILE A 142 2.25 7.01 -20.35
CA ILE A 142 2.39 6.08 -19.22
C ILE A 142 1.02 5.56 -18.76
N ILE A 143 0.03 6.46 -18.63
CA ILE A 143 -1.33 6.05 -18.25
C ILE A 143 -1.90 5.04 -19.25
N LYS A 144 -1.73 5.29 -20.55
CA LYS A 144 -2.22 4.38 -21.59
C LYS A 144 -1.56 3.00 -21.52
N VAL A 145 -0.23 2.95 -21.41
CA VAL A 145 0.50 1.68 -21.30
C VAL A 145 0.10 0.93 -20.04
N ALA A 146 -0.05 1.63 -18.91
CA ALA A 146 -0.51 1.02 -17.67
C ALA A 146 -1.92 0.41 -17.79
N GLN A 147 -2.83 1.07 -18.49
CA GLN A 147 -4.17 0.55 -18.78
C GLN A 147 -4.11 -0.73 -19.64
N GLU A 148 -3.30 -0.74 -20.68
CA GLU A 148 -3.09 -1.90 -21.56
C GLU A 148 -2.50 -3.10 -20.81
N LYS A 149 -1.65 -2.84 -19.82
CA LYS A 149 -0.97 -3.85 -18.98
C LYS A 149 -1.73 -4.19 -17.69
N ASN A 150 -2.87 -3.57 -17.41
CA ASN A 150 -3.61 -3.69 -16.16
C ASN A 150 -2.77 -3.33 -14.92
N CYS A 151 -1.83 -2.41 -15.05
CA CYS A 151 -1.03 -1.88 -13.96
C CYS A 151 -1.74 -0.67 -13.34
N ALA A 152 -1.96 -0.69 -12.03
CA ALA A 152 -2.51 0.48 -11.33
C ALA A 152 -1.46 1.59 -11.22
N ILE A 153 -1.91 2.84 -11.27
CA ILE A 153 -1.07 4.01 -10.96
C ILE A 153 -1.73 4.79 -9.84
N ILE A 154 -1.00 4.94 -8.75
CA ILE A 154 -1.38 5.82 -7.65
C ILE A 154 -0.32 6.89 -7.42
N VAL A 155 -0.75 8.09 -7.08
CA VAL A 155 0.13 9.24 -6.83
C VAL A 155 -0.09 9.73 -5.41
N THR A 156 0.99 9.93 -4.67
CA THR A 156 0.97 10.47 -3.31
C THR A 156 1.92 11.66 -3.18
N ASP A 157 1.58 12.60 -2.29
CA ASP A 157 2.47 13.74 -1.96
C ASP A 157 3.64 13.34 -1.05
N TYR A 158 3.63 12.12 -0.51
CA TYR A 158 4.72 11.62 0.31
C TYR A 158 5.98 11.35 -0.53
N ASP A 159 7.15 11.56 0.08
CA ASP A 159 8.44 11.14 -0.47
C ASP A 159 8.62 9.61 -0.42
N THR A 160 9.62 9.11 -1.15
CA THR A 160 9.90 7.67 -1.29
C THR A 160 10.17 6.99 0.05
N TYR A 161 10.89 7.64 0.97
CA TYR A 161 11.19 7.09 2.30
C TYR A 161 9.91 6.93 3.13
N THR A 162 9.09 7.98 3.14
CA THR A 162 7.81 7.97 3.87
C THR A 162 6.88 6.90 3.32
N VAL A 163 6.77 6.76 2.00
CA VAL A 163 5.99 5.70 1.35
C VAL A 163 6.49 4.32 1.77
N ALA A 164 7.80 4.06 1.63
CA ALA A 164 8.39 2.76 1.97
C ALA A 164 8.24 2.39 3.45
N ARG A 165 8.11 3.38 4.33
CA ARG A 165 7.90 3.16 5.76
C ARG A 165 6.44 2.90 6.14
N LEU A 166 5.50 3.40 5.34
CA LEU A 166 4.06 3.33 5.64
C LEU A 166 3.37 2.10 5.03
N ILE A 167 3.97 1.53 4.00
CA ILE A 167 3.37 0.46 3.19
C ILE A 167 3.75 -0.96 3.62
#